data_d36b5c339cafa464a104c88355bc7ee4
#
_entry.id   d36b5c339cafa464a104c88355bc7ee4
#
_cell.length_a   1.000
_cell.length_b   1.000
_cell.length_c   1.000
_cell.angle_alpha   90.00
_cell.angle_beta   90.00
_cell.angle_gamma   90.00
#
_symmetry.space_group_name_H-M   'P 1'
#
loop_
_entity.id
_entity.type
_entity.pdbx_description
1 polymer ?
#
loop_
_entity_poly.entity_id
_entity_poly.type
_entity_poly.pdbx_seq_one_letter_code
_entity_poly.pdbx_strand_id
1 'polypeptide(L)'
;MQHEEIIMDVGELNVVATYRRTIHASLERIWENVLDWEHLPWLHRSAFAEAELVQQTPAMWQAWVTLTPREKERKALIEVRTDRPNLRYWSRAIAGQGTGNEVLTSLLPVDQRATDIVVEFRAPLLPLDKAQALGDAYLRLYEQLWDEDERMMQRRQVLLDRGWKQRRLQHPAHE
;
A
#
# COMPACT_ATOMS: atom_id res chain seq x y z
N MET A 1 -12.28 -15.40 -24.49
CA MET A 1 -11.22 -14.40 -24.75
C MET A 1 -10.22 -14.55 -23.63
N GLN A 2 -9.02 -15.04 -23.95
CA GLN A 2 -7.92 -15.16 -23.00
C GLN A 2 -7.44 -13.75 -22.68
N HIS A 3 -7.50 -13.34 -21.42
CA HIS A 3 -6.80 -12.16 -20.96
C HIS A 3 -5.31 -12.51 -20.94
N GLU A 4 -4.58 -12.06 -21.96
CA GLU A 4 -3.13 -12.02 -21.90
C GLU A 4 -2.74 -11.17 -20.67
N GLU A 5 -2.18 -11.82 -19.67
CA GLU A 5 -1.47 -11.17 -18.58
C GLU A 5 -0.31 -10.42 -19.23
N ILE A 6 -0.42 -9.11 -19.35
CA ILE A 6 0.70 -8.25 -19.75
C ILE A 6 1.68 -8.31 -18.58
N ILE A 7 2.55 -9.31 -18.60
CA ILE A 7 3.77 -9.31 -17.76
C ILE A 7 4.66 -8.24 -18.39
N MET A 8 4.59 -7.03 -17.84
CA MET A 8 5.64 -6.05 -18.14
C MET A 8 6.94 -6.65 -17.60
N ASP A 9 7.84 -6.98 -18.52
CA ASP A 9 9.24 -7.26 -18.19
C ASP A 9 9.85 -5.96 -17.66
N VAL A 10 9.64 -5.77 -16.36
CA VAL A 10 10.27 -4.66 -15.63
C VAL A 10 11.68 -5.16 -15.40
N GLY A 11 12.65 -4.73 -16.21
CA GLY A 11 14.05 -5.08 -16.08
C GLY A 11 14.50 -5.07 -14.61
N GLU A 12 15.73 -5.49 -14.34
CA GLU A 12 16.25 -5.64 -12.98
C GLU A 12 15.99 -4.37 -12.13
N LEU A 13 15.19 -4.52 -11.05
CA LEU A 13 14.87 -3.43 -10.12
C LEU A 13 15.97 -3.31 -9.06
N ASN A 14 16.42 -2.09 -8.82
CA ASN A 14 17.45 -1.78 -7.83
C ASN A 14 16.81 -1.19 -6.58
N VAL A 15 17.26 -1.61 -5.39
CA VAL A 15 16.85 -1.02 -4.12
C VAL A 15 17.45 0.38 -4.02
N VAL A 16 16.59 1.41 -3.96
CA VAL A 16 17.00 2.82 -3.83
C VAL A 16 16.95 3.30 -2.37
N ALA A 17 16.15 2.66 -1.53
CA ALA A 17 16.14 2.87 -0.08
C ALA A 17 15.49 1.68 0.65
N THR A 18 15.73 1.59 1.96
CA THR A 18 15.10 0.61 2.85
C THR A 18 14.60 1.32 4.10
N TYR A 19 13.34 1.06 4.48
CA TYR A 19 12.71 1.56 5.70
C TYR A 19 12.42 0.40 6.65
N ARG A 20 12.65 0.62 7.94
CA ARG A 20 12.39 -0.39 8.98
C ARG A 20 11.69 0.26 10.16
N ARG A 21 10.68 -0.41 10.69
CA ARG A 21 9.93 0.06 11.86
C ARG A 21 9.20 -1.08 12.53
N THR A 22 9.02 -1.00 13.85
CA THR A 22 8.01 -1.78 14.57
C THR A 22 6.68 -1.03 14.52
N ILE A 23 5.66 -1.69 13.99
CA ILE A 23 4.28 -1.21 13.95
C ILE A 23 3.52 -1.84 15.11
N HIS A 24 2.91 -1.02 15.98
CA HIS A 24 2.11 -1.50 17.11
C HIS A 24 0.69 -1.89 16.67
N ALA A 25 0.64 -2.83 15.75
CA ALA A 25 -0.58 -3.45 15.25
C ALA A 25 -0.33 -4.93 14.95
N SER A 26 -1.38 -5.74 15.12
CA SER A 26 -1.32 -7.15 14.75
C SER A 26 -1.20 -7.33 13.24
N LEU A 27 -0.63 -8.46 12.83
CA LEU A 27 -0.55 -8.85 11.43
C LEU A 27 -1.91 -8.80 10.72
N GLU A 28 -2.99 -9.18 11.43
CA GLU A 28 -4.34 -9.12 10.89
C GLU A 28 -4.79 -7.69 10.56
N ARG A 29 -4.47 -6.72 11.44
CA ARG A 29 -4.77 -5.30 11.19
C ARG A 29 -4.00 -4.76 10.00
N ILE A 30 -2.74 -5.17 9.85
CA ILE A 30 -1.94 -4.79 8.68
C ILE A 30 -2.57 -5.34 7.39
N TRP A 31 -2.99 -6.62 7.37
CA TRP A 31 -3.65 -7.18 6.19
C TRP A 31 -4.98 -6.51 5.84
N GLU A 32 -5.76 -6.11 6.85
CA GLU A 32 -6.98 -5.32 6.61
C GLU A 32 -6.63 -3.97 5.96
N ASN A 33 -5.63 -3.28 6.49
CA ASN A 33 -5.19 -1.98 5.98
C ASN A 33 -4.66 -2.08 4.55
N VAL A 34 -3.80 -3.04 4.24
CA VAL A 34 -3.20 -3.23 2.92
C VAL A 34 -4.24 -3.49 1.83
N LEU A 35 -5.35 -4.14 2.16
CA LEU A 35 -6.42 -4.46 1.21
C LEU A 35 -7.55 -3.41 1.16
N ASP A 36 -7.50 -2.41 2.01
CA ASP A 36 -8.43 -1.28 2.03
C ASP A 36 -7.88 -0.13 1.19
N TRP A 37 -8.17 -0.11 -0.10
CA TRP A 37 -7.77 0.98 -1.00
C TRP A 37 -8.55 2.28 -0.74
N GLU A 38 -9.76 2.19 -0.15
CA GLU A 38 -10.64 3.35 0.06
C GLU A 38 -10.07 4.34 1.08
N HIS A 39 -9.24 3.88 2.03
CA HIS A 39 -8.66 4.75 3.04
C HIS A 39 -7.65 5.76 2.47
N LEU A 40 -7.03 5.47 1.31
CA LEU A 40 -5.95 6.30 0.75
C LEU A 40 -6.29 7.80 0.69
N PRO A 41 -7.38 8.25 0.02
CA PRO A 41 -7.70 9.67 -0.07
C PRO A 41 -8.31 10.24 1.22
N TRP A 42 -8.73 9.40 2.16
CA TRP A 42 -9.31 9.85 3.42
C TRP A 42 -8.27 10.00 4.53
N LEU A 43 -7.37 9.04 4.64
CA LEU A 43 -6.35 9.00 5.68
C LEU A 43 -5.11 9.76 5.24
N HIS A 44 -4.65 9.54 4.01
CA HIS A 44 -3.40 10.05 3.46
C HIS A 44 -3.59 11.24 2.52
N ARG A 45 -4.37 12.22 2.94
CA ARG A 45 -4.74 13.40 2.12
C ARG A 45 -3.55 14.22 1.61
N SER A 46 -2.44 14.18 2.32
CA SER A 46 -1.20 14.85 1.91
C SER A 46 -0.50 14.16 0.73
N ALA A 47 -0.79 12.88 0.50
CA ALA A 47 -0.20 12.08 -0.56
C ALA A 47 -1.19 11.77 -1.69
N PHE A 48 -2.45 11.48 -1.37
CA PHE A 48 -3.47 11.03 -2.31
C PHE A 48 -4.71 11.92 -2.24
N ALA A 49 -5.09 12.51 -3.38
CA ALA A 49 -6.28 13.35 -3.50
C ALA A 49 -7.53 12.52 -3.84
N GLU A 50 -7.38 11.46 -4.63
CA GLU A 50 -8.46 10.59 -5.09
C GLU A 50 -7.94 9.17 -5.31
N ALA A 51 -8.85 8.19 -5.23
CA ALA A 51 -8.61 6.81 -5.63
C ALA A 51 -9.85 6.28 -6.36
N GLU A 52 -9.65 5.61 -7.49
CA GLU A 52 -10.68 5.01 -8.33
C GLU A 52 -10.34 3.56 -8.59
N LEU A 53 -11.16 2.65 -8.06
CA LEU A 53 -10.94 1.21 -8.17
C LEU A 53 -11.09 0.75 -9.62
N VAL A 54 -10.12 -0.02 -10.10
CA VAL A 54 -10.16 -0.71 -11.39
C VAL A 54 -10.58 -2.16 -11.22
N GLN A 55 -9.93 -2.86 -10.28
CA GLN A 55 -10.29 -4.23 -9.94
C GLN A 55 -9.85 -4.61 -8.53
N GLN A 56 -10.53 -5.59 -7.94
CA GLN A 56 -10.20 -6.12 -6.62
C GLN A 56 -10.48 -7.63 -6.55
N THR A 57 -9.61 -8.33 -5.82
CA THR A 57 -9.79 -9.73 -5.41
C THR A 57 -9.45 -9.85 -3.91
N PRO A 58 -9.64 -11.00 -3.27
CA PRO A 58 -9.24 -11.19 -1.86
C PRO A 58 -7.74 -11.01 -1.58
N ALA A 59 -6.90 -11.00 -2.60
CA ALA A 59 -5.43 -10.92 -2.45
C ALA A 59 -4.80 -9.72 -3.18
N MET A 60 -5.58 -8.91 -3.87
CA MET A 60 -5.06 -7.83 -4.73
C MET A 60 -6.11 -6.77 -5.01
N TRP A 61 -5.64 -5.53 -5.21
CA TRP A 61 -6.43 -4.49 -5.85
C TRP A 61 -5.58 -3.67 -6.84
N GLN A 62 -6.25 -3.05 -7.80
CA GLN A 62 -5.68 -2.03 -8.67
C GLN A 62 -6.57 -0.80 -8.66
N ALA A 63 -5.99 0.37 -8.52
CA ALA A 63 -6.71 1.63 -8.52
C ALA A 63 -5.90 2.74 -9.19
N TRP A 64 -6.59 3.61 -9.92
CA TRP A 64 -6.02 4.91 -10.29
C TRP A 64 -6.01 5.81 -9.06
N VAL A 65 -4.84 6.30 -8.68
CA VAL A 65 -4.68 7.27 -7.62
C VAL A 65 -4.24 8.61 -8.18
N THR A 66 -4.88 9.68 -7.73
CA THR A 66 -4.47 11.05 -8.02
C THR A 66 -3.57 11.52 -6.89
N LEU A 67 -2.32 11.87 -7.21
CA LEU A 67 -1.34 12.33 -6.22
C LEU A 67 -1.57 13.79 -5.86
N THR A 68 -1.27 14.14 -4.60
CA THR A 68 -1.29 15.52 -4.11
C THR A 68 0.01 16.26 -4.52
N PRO A 69 -0.03 17.56 -4.89
CA PRO A 69 -1.24 18.37 -5.06
C PRO A 69 -2.01 18.02 -6.35
N ARG A 70 -3.34 18.08 -6.26
CA ARG A 70 -4.26 17.68 -7.33
C ARG A 70 -4.08 18.49 -8.62
N GLU A 71 -3.71 19.75 -8.50
CA GLU A 71 -3.54 20.69 -9.62
C GLU A 71 -2.46 20.26 -10.62
N LYS A 72 -1.57 19.36 -10.21
CA LYS A 72 -0.52 18.82 -11.10
C LYS A 72 -1.00 17.63 -11.93
N GLU A 73 -2.25 17.18 -11.76
CA GLU A 73 -2.89 16.07 -12.49
C GLU A 73 -2.02 14.81 -12.58
N ARG A 74 -1.22 14.57 -11.55
CA ARG A 74 -0.34 13.39 -11.49
C ARG A 74 -1.16 12.18 -11.07
N LYS A 75 -1.33 11.23 -11.98
CA LYS A 75 -2.02 9.97 -11.71
C LYS A 75 -1.06 8.80 -11.83
N ALA A 76 -1.27 7.81 -11.00
CA ALA A 76 -0.59 6.52 -11.07
C ALA A 76 -1.63 5.40 -10.99
N LEU A 77 -1.49 4.39 -11.83
CA LEU A 77 -2.20 3.13 -11.65
C LEU A 77 -1.37 2.26 -10.72
N ILE A 78 -1.85 2.07 -9.51
CA ILE A 78 -1.19 1.27 -8.49
C ILE A 78 -1.82 -0.11 -8.44
N GLU A 79 -0.99 -1.14 -8.43
CA GLU A 79 -1.36 -2.50 -8.09
C GLU A 79 -0.78 -2.86 -6.73
N VAL A 80 -1.61 -3.37 -5.83
CA VAL A 80 -1.17 -3.99 -4.58
C VAL A 80 -1.50 -5.47 -4.62
N ARG A 81 -0.51 -6.33 -4.32
CA ARG A 81 -0.67 -7.78 -4.20
C ARG A 81 -0.12 -8.28 -2.89
N THR A 82 -0.83 -9.21 -2.26
CA THR A 82 -0.41 -9.87 -1.03
C THR A 82 0.08 -11.29 -1.29
N ASP A 83 1.14 -11.65 -0.59
CA ASP A 83 1.70 -13.02 -0.49
C ASP A 83 1.70 -13.41 1.00
N ARG A 84 0.52 -13.71 1.50
CA ARG A 84 0.30 -14.00 2.94
C ARG A 84 1.12 -15.19 3.45
N PRO A 85 1.29 -16.30 2.69
CA PRO A 85 2.13 -17.40 3.14
C PRO A 85 3.58 -17.01 3.41
N ASN A 86 4.11 -16.04 2.65
CA ASN A 86 5.47 -15.53 2.80
C ASN A 86 5.53 -14.21 3.59
N LEU A 87 4.43 -13.80 4.22
CA LEU A 87 4.32 -12.61 5.07
C LEU A 87 4.85 -11.34 4.36
N ARG A 88 4.44 -11.11 3.12
CA ARG A 88 4.87 -9.95 2.34
C ARG A 88 3.78 -9.46 1.39
N TYR A 89 3.92 -8.25 0.95
CA TYR A 89 3.13 -7.69 -0.12
C TYR A 89 3.95 -6.68 -0.90
N TRP A 90 3.49 -6.35 -2.09
CA TRP A 90 4.10 -5.30 -2.88
C TRP A 90 3.07 -4.37 -3.47
N SER A 91 3.50 -3.13 -3.65
CA SER A 91 2.79 -2.09 -4.38
C SER A 91 3.62 -1.71 -5.60
N ARG A 92 3.01 -1.70 -6.78
CA ARG A 92 3.67 -1.36 -8.05
C ARG A 92 2.92 -0.24 -8.75
N ALA A 93 3.66 0.73 -9.28
CA ALA A 93 3.11 1.67 -10.25
C ALA A 93 3.17 1.04 -11.65
N ILE A 94 2.03 0.57 -12.16
CA ILE A 94 1.95 -0.16 -13.44
C ILE A 94 1.63 0.76 -14.62
N ALA A 95 1.15 1.99 -14.35
CA ALA A 95 1.00 3.03 -15.36
C ALA A 95 1.04 4.43 -14.73
N GLY A 96 1.31 5.46 -15.51
CA GLY A 96 1.34 6.85 -15.07
C GLY A 96 2.59 7.23 -14.28
N GLN A 97 2.41 8.05 -13.25
CA GLN A 97 3.53 8.55 -12.43
C GLN A 97 4.24 7.40 -11.71
N GLY A 98 5.56 7.33 -11.86
CA GLY A 98 6.40 6.33 -11.20
C GLY A 98 6.30 4.93 -11.79
N THR A 99 5.77 4.77 -13.00
CA THR A 99 5.69 3.47 -13.69
C THR A 99 7.01 2.71 -13.61
N GLY A 100 6.95 1.44 -13.23
CA GLY A 100 8.10 0.57 -13.02
C GLY A 100 8.64 0.57 -11.60
N ASN A 101 8.26 1.52 -10.74
CA ASN A 101 8.65 1.47 -9.33
C ASN A 101 7.84 0.41 -8.58
N GLU A 102 8.52 -0.26 -7.65
CA GLU A 102 7.94 -1.26 -6.75
C GLU A 102 8.32 -0.94 -5.31
N VAL A 103 7.39 -1.18 -4.42
CA VAL A 103 7.63 -1.20 -2.98
C VAL A 103 7.32 -2.59 -2.46
N LEU A 104 8.33 -3.30 -1.96
CA LEU A 104 8.16 -4.59 -1.31
C LEU A 104 8.18 -4.41 0.20
N THR A 105 7.13 -4.87 0.87
CA THR A 105 7.04 -4.87 2.34
C THR A 105 7.05 -6.31 2.85
N SER A 106 8.01 -6.62 3.70
CA SER A 106 8.08 -7.88 4.46
C SER A 106 7.60 -7.64 5.89
N LEU A 107 6.82 -8.57 6.42
CA LEU A 107 6.19 -8.52 7.73
C LEU A 107 6.78 -9.59 8.64
N LEU A 108 7.24 -9.20 9.82
CA LEU A 108 7.82 -10.10 10.82
C LEU A 108 7.01 -9.93 12.13
N PRO A 109 6.04 -10.81 12.38
CA PRO A 109 5.25 -10.73 13.62
C PRO A 109 6.15 -10.83 14.85
N VAL A 110 6.06 -9.85 15.76
CA VAL A 110 6.77 -9.84 17.04
C VAL A 110 5.90 -10.47 18.11
N ASP A 111 4.63 -10.05 18.17
CA ASP A 111 3.62 -10.59 19.07
C ASP A 111 2.20 -10.38 18.49
N GLN A 112 1.17 -10.56 19.33
CA GLN A 112 -0.23 -10.40 18.91
C GLN A 112 -0.61 -8.95 18.58
N ARG A 113 0.23 -7.96 18.93
CA ARG A 113 -0.06 -6.53 18.80
C ARG A 113 1.08 -5.73 18.20
N ALA A 114 2.15 -6.39 17.78
CA ALA A 114 3.30 -5.75 17.17
C ALA A 114 3.84 -6.57 16.00
N THR A 115 4.21 -5.87 14.93
CA THR A 115 4.81 -6.44 13.72
C THR A 115 5.95 -5.55 13.26
N ASP A 116 7.14 -6.11 13.09
CA ASP A 116 8.24 -5.42 12.43
C ASP A 116 8.00 -5.42 10.92
N ILE A 117 8.27 -4.30 10.29
CA ILE A 117 8.23 -4.16 8.85
C ILE A 117 9.62 -3.86 8.28
N VAL A 118 9.90 -4.45 7.14
CA VAL A 118 11.04 -4.11 6.28
C VAL A 118 10.50 -3.74 4.92
N VAL A 119 10.69 -2.49 4.52
CA VAL A 119 10.18 -1.94 3.26
C VAL A 119 11.35 -1.64 2.35
N GLU A 120 11.39 -2.25 1.18
CA GLU A 120 12.37 -1.97 0.14
C GLU A 120 11.70 -1.18 -0.98
N PHE A 121 12.24 0.01 -1.24
CA PHE A 121 11.85 0.84 -2.38
C PHE A 121 12.74 0.47 -3.56
N ARG A 122 12.13 0.01 -4.63
CA ARG A 122 12.79 -0.51 -5.80
C ARG A 122 12.41 0.29 -7.04
N ALA A 123 13.38 0.59 -7.86
CA ALA A 123 13.17 1.32 -9.11
C ALA A 123 14.05 0.73 -10.23
N PRO A 124 13.70 0.96 -11.51
CA PRO A 124 14.61 0.72 -12.61
C PRO A 124 15.95 1.42 -12.39
N LEU A 125 16.98 1.01 -13.12
CA LEU A 125 18.30 1.62 -13.02
C LEU A 125 18.22 3.13 -13.27
N LEU A 126 18.70 3.91 -12.29
CA LEU A 126 18.74 5.37 -12.31
C LEU A 126 20.16 5.87 -12.07
N PRO A 127 20.50 7.09 -12.55
CA PRO A 127 21.68 7.80 -12.09
C PRO A 127 21.69 7.93 -10.56
N LEU A 128 22.87 7.89 -9.95
CA LEU A 128 23.02 7.81 -8.48
C LEU A 128 22.30 8.94 -7.74
N ASP A 129 22.41 10.17 -8.23
CA ASP A 129 21.73 11.35 -7.66
C ASP A 129 20.19 11.22 -7.71
N LYS A 130 19.66 10.65 -8.79
CA LYS A 130 18.22 10.40 -8.97
C LYS A 130 17.73 9.28 -8.07
N ALA A 131 18.50 8.19 -7.97
CA ALA A 131 18.19 7.08 -7.07
C ALA A 131 18.16 7.53 -5.62
N GLN A 132 19.14 8.34 -5.21
CA GLN A 132 19.21 8.91 -3.86
C GLN A 132 18.02 9.85 -3.56
N ALA A 133 17.72 10.78 -4.46
CA ALA A 133 16.59 11.69 -4.32
C ALA A 133 15.24 10.96 -4.25
N LEU A 134 15.07 9.89 -5.05
CA LEU A 134 13.88 9.04 -5.02
C LEU A 134 13.78 8.28 -3.69
N GLY A 135 14.87 7.69 -3.22
CA GLY A 135 14.94 6.99 -1.94
C GLY A 135 14.55 7.89 -0.77
N ASP A 136 15.12 9.10 -0.70
CA ASP A 136 14.81 10.08 0.33
C ASP A 136 13.34 10.53 0.30
N ALA A 137 12.76 10.65 -0.90
CA ALA A 137 11.35 10.99 -1.05
C ALA A 137 10.44 9.86 -0.54
N TYR A 138 10.77 8.61 -0.84
CA TYR A 138 10.03 7.45 -0.32
C TYR A 138 10.14 7.32 1.20
N LEU A 139 11.31 7.51 1.78
CA LEU A 139 11.51 7.43 3.24
C LEU A 139 10.59 8.43 3.96
N ARG A 140 10.60 9.69 3.52
CA ARG A 140 9.73 10.74 4.11
C ARG A 140 8.24 10.42 3.94
N LEU A 141 7.85 9.95 2.75
CA LEU A 141 6.46 9.59 2.49
C LEU A 141 6.01 8.43 3.37
N TYR A 142 6.80 7.36 3.45
CA TYR A 142 6.43 6.16 4.18
C TYR A 142 6.44 6.34 5.69
N GLU A 143 7.32 7.17 6.23
CA GLU A 143 7.26 7.55 7.64
C GLU A 143 5.90 8.17 7.98
N GLN A 144 5.42 9.11 7.16
CA GLN A 144 4.12 9.73 7.35
C GLN A 144 2.95 8.75 7.15
N LEU A 145 2.95 7.96 6.06
CA LEU A 145 1.87 7.02 5.79
C LEU A 145 1.73 6.00 6.94
N TRP A 146 2.84 5.42 7.41
CA TRP A 146 2.80 4.46 8.51
C TRP A 146 2.42 5.08 9.84
N ASP A 147 2.72 6.35 10.09
CA ASP A 147 2.24 7.08 11.28
C ASP A 147 0.71 7.20 11.29
N GLU A 148 0.13 7.49 10.13
CA GLU A 148 -1.32 7.62 9.96
C GLU A 148 -2.00 6.25 10.05
N ASP A 149 -1.48 5.25 9.36
CA ASP A 149 -1.98 3.87 9.34
C ASP A 149 -1.94 3.22 10.72
N GLU A 150 -0.83 3.35 11.44
CA GLU A 150 -0.67 2.77 12.78
C GLU A 150 -1.74 3.31 13.74
N ARG A 151 -2.00 4.63 13.72
CA ARG A 151 -3.06 5.24 14.54
C ARG A 151 -4.44 4.70 14.19
N MET A 152 -4.73 4.52 12.89
CA MET A 152 -6.00 3.94 12.44
C MET A 152 -6.15 2.50 12.89
N MET A 153 -5.12 1.67 12.71
CA MET A 153 -5.11 0.26 13.13
C MET A 153 -5.26 0.10 14.64
N GLN A 154 -4.58 0.92 15.43
CA GLN A 154 -4.71 0.94 16.89
C GLN A 154 -6.14 1.33 17.32
N ARG A 155 -6.72 2.37 16.71
CA ARG A 155 -8.11 2.75 16.95
C ARG A 155 -9.06 1.60 16.62
N ARG A 156 -8.87 0.93 15.50
CA ARG A 156 -9.65 -0.23 15.08
C ARG A 156 -9.57 -1.34 16.14
N GLN A 157 -8.37 -1.65 16.62
CA GLN A 157 -8.15 -2.67 17.64
C GLN A 157 -8.87 -2.34 18.95
N VAL A 158 -8.78 -1.12 19.43
CA VAL A 158 -9.49 -0.66 20.65
C VAL A 158 -11.01 -0.84 20.52
N LEU A 159 -11.58 -0.55 19.36
CA LEU A 159 -13.02 -0.75 19.12
C LEU A 159 -13.41 -2.23 19.15
N LEU A 160 -12.59 -3.10 18.57
CA LEU A 160 -12.80 -4.55 18.60
C LEU A 160 -12.69 -5.12 20.01
N ASP A 161 -11.71 -4.68 20.79
CA ASP A 161 -11.52 -5.09 22.19
C ASP A 161 -12.72 -4.69 23.08
N ARG A 162 -13.41 -3.62 22.72
CA ARG A 162 -14.66 -3.16 23.37
C ARG A 162 -15.92 -3.88 22.85
N GLY A 163 -15.75 -4.92 22.01
CA GLY A 163 -16.87 -5.69 21.46
C GLY A 163 -17.62 -5.02 20.30
N TRP A 164 -17.06 -3.93 19.72
CA TRP A 164 -17.65 -3.34 18.54
C TRP A 164 -17.52 -4.31 17.36
N LYS A 165 -18.66 -4.64 16.72
CA LYS A 165 -18.68 -5.50 15.55
C LYS A 165 -19.09 -4.67 14.34
N GLN A 166 -18.39 -4.82 13.25
CA GLN A 166 -18.82 -4.24 11.99
C GLN A 166 -20.16 -4.86 11.60
N ARG A 167 -21.22 -4.04 11.49
CA ARG A 167 -22.47 -4.52 10.90
C ARG A 167 -22.19 -4.84 9.44
N ARG A 168 -22.36 -6.10 9.04
CA ARG A 168 -22.46 -6.42 7.63
C ARG A 168 -23.66 -5.66 7.09
N LEU A 169 -23.44 -4.75 6.16
CA LEU A 169 -24.51 -4.18 5.37
C LEU A 169 -25.12 -5.38 4.62
N GLN A 170 -26.30 -5.82 5.07
CA GLN A 170 -27.09 -6.74 4.28
C GLN A 170 -27.55 -5.95 3.07
N HIS A 171 -26.99 -6.24 1.90
CA HIS A 171 -27.60 -5.80 0.67
C HIS A 171 -29.01 -6.37 0.65
N PRO A 172 -30.06 -5.54 0.50
CA PRO A 172 -31.39 -6.06 0.27
C PRO A 172 -31.29 -6.94 -0.98
N ALA A 173 -31.72 -8.20 -0.84
CA ALA A 173 -31.89 -9.07 -1.98
C ALA A 173 -32.84 -8.33 -2.95
N HIS A 174 -32.35 -8.07 -4.17
CA HIS A 174 -33.21 -7.61 -5.24
C HIS A 174 -34.19 -8.78 -5.56
N GLU A 175 -35.45 -8.64 -5.15
CA GLU A 175 -36.54 -9.39 -5.70
C GLU A 175 -36.83 -8.96 -7.14
#